data_5bca110d8a6a44e9ae61188b51fb8163
#
_entry.id   5bca110d8a6a44e9ae61188b51fb8163
#
_cell.length_a   1.000
_cell.length_b   1.000
_cell.length_c   1.000
_cell.angle_alpha   90.00
_cell.angle_beta   90.00
_cell.angle_gamma   90.00
#
_symmetry.space_group_name_H-M   'P 1'
#
loop_
_entity.id
_entity.type
_entity.pdbx_description
1 polymer ?
#
loop_
_entity_poly.entity_id
_entity_poly.type
_entity_poly.pdbx_seq_one_letter_code
_entity_poly.pdbx_strand_id
1 'polypeptide(L)'
;MKRFILFFLFVNFCFSACYEDKGKYDLVDYNDVTLDVVTSLTKKSIVLGDTVRIVPKMTWKYPDRDTLAYDYRWEMGLGNVVSTDRNFEYIPTSCGQFDVNFYMTDRQTGLVFHDSHTSIEVKSPYKVGWLILSEKDNRTSLSYVRRDSWKDEDKKIHYEWVAYPDVYATLHPDSPLGTGPLKLENMITGGEVDEVMVVQRTGGAYYLSGMDFTKVLALHEEFPGSTYPAGLEPVEVRNGGWQDFVLSANGDVYWKRNPGAEIQHVAAFIDIPLYFSGTTNGGQITQFFDLDTRDCGVVLMYDEGNNRVVGRATRFNSNSDSRPVEFTYAPDDPNVVKLTDLTGYKIMYLGDYAKGSGLNIILKEESTGNYYYQNMGFNYSSFKISNCTQELFAGSNVISDNTVYFRIRPSSYLFMGEGSKLYFYDVNTKVVKLFADYTNGNIVEILQDADAGEIGVALDDGNFYIYELSTEVLAEENPGEKGLLFHVSDLGRIVDIEWKWGGSYNWAFKRYE
;
A
#
# COMPACT_ATOMS: atom_id res chain seq x y z
N MET A 1 -70.32 52.37 -3.48
CA MET A 1 -70.41 51.69 -4.78
C MET A 1 -69.47 52.26 -5.88
N LYS A 2 -69.37 53.57 -6.10
CA LYS A 2 -68.50 54.15 -7.16
C LYS A 2 -67.01 53.83 -7.02
N ARG A 3 -66.48 53.71 -5.81
CA ARG A 3 -65.03 53.33 -5.59
C ARG A 3 -64.73 51.84 -5.87
N PHE A 4 -65.68 50.99 -5.73
CA PHE A 4 -65.51 49.54 -6.05
C PHE A 4 -65.56 49.25 -7.54
N ILE A 5 -66.37 50.03 -8.27
CA ILE A 5 -66.42 49.92 -9.74
C ILE A 5 -65.12 50.36 -10.41
N LEU A 6 -64.48 51.42 -9.90
CA LEU A 6 -63.20 51.93 -10.40
C LEU A 6 -62.08 50.94 -10.13
N PHE A 7 -62.08 50.24 -9.01
CA PHE A 7 -61.09 49.22 -8.67
C PHE A 7 -61.24 47.98 -9.54
N PHE A 8 -62.46 47.56 -9.84
CA PHE A 8 -62.75 46.46 -10.75
C PHE A 8 -62.37 46.74 -12.21
N LEU A 9 -62.56 47.99 -12.64
CA LEU A 9 -62.12 48.45 -13.95
C LEU A 9 -60.59 48.51 -14.06
N PHE A 10 -59.90 48.92 -13.00
CA PHE A 10 -58.44 48.95 -12.97
C PHE A 10 -57.84 47.56 -12.99
N VAL A 11 -58.39 46.61 -12.28
CA VAL A 11 -57.98 45.19 -12.25
C VAL A 11 -58.18 44.53 -13.62
N ASN A 12 -59.29 44.81 -14.28
CA ASN A 12 -59.50 44.27 -15.67
C ASN A 12 -58.55 44.88 -16.71
N PHE A 13 -58.09 46.13 -16.51
CA PHE A 13 -57.09 46.73 -17.39
C PHE A 13 -55.70 46.17 -17.19
N CYS A 14 -55.38 45.68 -15.99
CA CYS A 14 -54.11 44.98 -15.73
C CYS A 14 -54.02 43.59 -16.30
N PHE A 15 -55.17 42.92 -16.54
CA PHE A 15 -55.19 41.56 -17.14
C PHE A 15 -55.29 41.56 -18.66
N SER A 16 -55.58 42.71 -19.31
CA SER A 16 -55.62 42.82 -20.77
C SER A 16 -54.26 43.24 -21.39
N ALA A 17 -53.25 43.44 -20.59
CA ALA A 17 -51.89 43.61 -21.08
C ALA A 17 -51.24 42.24 -21.36
N CYS A 18 -51.91 41.34 -22.07
CA CYS A 18 -51.20 40.32 -22.85
C CYS A 18 -50.44 41.11 -23.93
N TYR A 19 -49.18 41.35 -23.69
CA TYR A 19 -48.26 41.82 -24.70
C TYR A 19 -48.19 40.72 -25.78
N GLU A 20 -48.98 40.84 -26.86
CA GLU A 20 -48.75 40.08 -28.07
C GLU A 20 -47.38 40.51 -28.57
N ASP A 21 -46.39 39.70 -28.34
CA ASP A 21 -45.10 39.91 -28.99
C ASP A 21 -45.28 39.79 -30.51
N LYS A 22 -45.41 40.91 -31.15
CA LYS A 22 -45.47 41.02 -32.63
C LYS A 22 -44.08 41.11 -33.26
N GLY A 23 -43.05 40.67 -32.52
CA GLY A 23 -41.70 40.57 -33.03
C GLY A 23 -41.68 39.61 -34.24
N LYS A 24 -41.31 40.13 -35.38
CA LYS A 24 -40.84 39.25 -36.46
C LYS A 24 -39.50 38.69 -36.07
N TYR A 25 -39.51 37.60 -35.31
CA TYR A 25 -38.30 36.83 -35.08
C TYR A 25 -38.01 36.07 -36.37
N ASP A 26 -36.90 36.39 -37.00
CA ASP A 26 -36.32 35.50 -37.99
C ASP A 26 -35.83 34.25 -37.27
N LEU A 27 -36.76 33.32 -37.04
CA LEU A 27 -36.43 32.03 -36.43
C LEU A 27 -35.55 31.28 -37.45
N VAL A 28 -34.26 31.36 -37.25
CA VAL A 28 -33.32 30.53 -37.99
C VAL A 28 -33.55 29.09 -37.61
N ASP A 29 -34.03 28.30 -38.56
CA ASP A 29 -34.19 26.84 -38.37
C ASP A 29 -32.80 26.22 -38.40
N TYR A 30 -32.23 26.02 -37.19
CA TYR A 30 -30.94 25.40 -37.05
C TYR A 30 -31.01 23.87 -37.27
N ASN A 31 -29.88 23.27 -37.61
CA ASN A 31 -29.77 21.84 -37.77
C ASN A 31 -29.53 21.20 -36.40
N ASP A 32 -30.60 20.79 -35.74
CA ASP A 32 -30.52 20.12 -34.43
C ASP A 32 -29.82 18.75 -34.54
N VAL A 33 -29.12 18.35 -33.48
CA VAL A 33 -28.40 17.10 -33.44
C VAL A 33 -28.64 16.39 -32.12
N THR A 34 -28.95 15.11 -32.21
CA THR A 34 -28.95 14.21 -31.04
C THR A 34 -27.59 13.54 -30.96
N LEU A 35 -26.93 13.76 -29.84
CA LEU A 35 -25.62 13.17 -29.53
C LEU A 35 -25.79 11.88 -28.70
N ASP A 36 -25.01 10.87 -29.04
CA ASP A 36 -24.93 9.62 -28.28
C ASP A 36 -23.45 9.22 -28.15
N VAL A 37 -22.88 9.58 -27.02
CA VAL A 37 -21.51 9.24 -26.63
C VAL A 37 -21.45 7.90 -25.87
N VAL A 38 -22.52 7.59 -25.12
CA VAL A 38 -22.60 6.41 -24.25
C VAL A 38 -22.49 5.10 -25.01
N THR A 39 -23.23 4.96 -26.11
CA THR A 39 -23.24 3.71 -26.89
C THR A 39 -21.98 3.50 -27.70
N SER A 40 -21.15 4.54 -27.88
CA SER A 40 -19.87 4.46 -28.57
C SER A 40 -18.70 4.08 -27.66
N LEU A 41 -18.91 4.05 -26.33
CA LEU A 41 -17.92 3.56 -25.39
C LEU A 41 -17.79 2.04 -25.44
N THR A 42 -16.63 1.56 -25.82
CA THR A 42 -16.35 0.11 -25.85
C THR A 42 -16.11 -0.46 -24.45
N LYS A 43 -15.60 0.36 -23.51
CA LYS A 43 -15.35 -0.04 -22.10
C LYS A 43 -15.67 1.13 -21.17
N LYS A 44 -16.47 0.90 -20.14
CA LYS A 44 -16.74 1.86 -19.05
C LYS A 44 -15.71 1.81 -17.92
N SER A 45 -14.88 0.79 -17.88
CA SER A 45 -13.78 0.62 -16.94
C SER A 45 -12.54 0.23 -17.71
N ILE A 46 -11.46 0.96 -17.48
CA ILE A 46 -10.15 0.77 -18.12
C ILE A 46 -9.07 0.75 -17.06
N VAL A 47 -7.89 0.30 -17.42
CA VAL A 47 -6.70 0.34 -16.56
C VAL A 47 -5.88 1.57 -16.89
N LEU A 48 -5.23 2.17 -15.90
CA LEU A 48 -4.30 3.29 -16.07
C LEU A 48 -3.23 2.91 -17.11
N GLY A 49 -3.04 3.81 -18.09
CA GLY A 49 -2.18 3.56 -19.24
C GLY A 49 -2.90 3.01 -20.48
N ASP A 50 -4.13 2.52 -20.35
CA ASP A 50 -4.96 2.15 -21.50
C ASP A 50 -5.45 3.39 -22.23
N THR A 51 -5.67 3.25 -23.54
CA THR A 51 -6.23 4.32 -24.37
C THR A 51 -7.76 4.26 -24.38
N VAL A 52 -8.40 5.35 -23.98
CA VAL A 52 -9.84 5.57 -24.17
C VAL A 52 -10.10 6.02 -25.60
N ARG A 53 -11.01 5.35 -26.29
CA ARG A 53 -11.44 5.73 -27.65
C ARG A 53 -12.95 5.83 -27.69
N ILE A 54 -13.45 6.99 -28.15
CA ILE A 54 -14.87 7.25 -28.32
C ILE A 54 -15.10 7.89 -29.69
N VAL A 55 -16.04 7.33 -30.45
CA VAL A 55 -16.52 7.89 -31.70
C VAL A 55 -17.96 8.35 -31.50
N PRO A 56 -18.22 9.66 -31.31
CA PRO A 56 -19.58 10.11 -30.98
C PRO A 56 -20.53 9.84 -32.13
N LYS A 57 -21.68 9.26 -31.82
CA LYS A 57 -22.76 9.08 -32.81
C LYS A 57 -23.61 10.34 -32.84
N MET A 58 -23.78 10.89 -34.02
CA MET A 58 -24.53 12.11 -34.24
C MET A 58 -25.71 11.83 -35.17
N THR A 59 -26.93 12.15 -34.75
CA THR A 59 -28.13 12.02 -35.54
C THR A 59 -28.70 13.41 -35.79
N TRP A 60 -28.63 13.87 -37.04
CA TRP A 60 -29.01 15.20 -37.45
C TRP A 60 -30.48 15.29 -37.83
N LYS A 61 -31.13 16.40 -37.50
CA LYS A 61 -32.50 16.71 -37.93
C LYS A 61 -32.58 16.84 -39.46
N TYR A 62 -31.54 17.45 -40.06
CA TYR A 62 -31.41 17.63 -41.51
C TYR A 62 -30.08 17.03 -41.98
N PRO A 63 -30.06 15.74 -42.34
CA PRO A 63 -28.82 15.04 -42.71
C PRO A 63 -28.10 15.60 -43.93
N ASP A 64 -28.86 16.25 -44.84
CA ASP A 64 -28.34 16.78 -46.12
C ASP A 64 -27.68 18.18 -45.98
N ARG A 65 -27.75 18.80 -44.82
CA ARG A 65 -27.07 20.09 -44.55
C ARG A 65 -25.59 19.86 -44.24
N ASP A 66 -24.78 20.88 -44.58
CA ASP A 66 -23.34 20.85 -44.28
C ASP A 66 -23.09 20.71 -42.77
N THR A 67 -22.42 19.62 -42.41
CA THR A 67 -22.09 19.25 -41.02
C THR A 67 -20.60 19.48 -40.70
N LEU A 68 -19.87 20.21 -41.56
CA LEU A 68 -18.41 20.39 -41.43
C LEU A 68 -18.00 21.62 -40.61
N ALA A 69 -18.95 22.50 -40.26
CA ALA A 69 -18.67 23.79 -39.64
C ALA A 69 -18.77 23.76 -38.09
N TYR A 70 -18.24 22.74 -37.47
CA TYR A 70 -18.29 22.58 -36.01
C TYR A 70 -16.90 22.53 -35.41
N ASP A 71 -16.77 23.11 -34.20
CA ASP A 71 -15.66 22.91 -33.29
C ASP A 71 -16.05 21.86 -32.26
N TYR A 72 -15.10 21.01 -31.88
CA TYR A 72 -15.28 19.93 -30.91
C TYR A 72 -14.46 20.19 -29.68
N ARG A 73 -14.94 19.72 -28.54
CA ARG A 73 -14.23 19.79 -27.26
C ARG A 73 -14.64 18.63 -26.39
N TRP A 74 -13.65 17.90 -25.87
CA TRP A 74 -13.80 16.85 -24.88
C TRP A 74 -13.21 17.30 -23.57
N GLU A 75 -13.98 17.10 -22.50
CA GLU A 75 -13.52 17.31 -21.13
C GLU A 75 -13.55 15.99 -20.37
N MET A 76 -12.51 15.72 -19.57
CA MET A 76 -12.45 14.62 -18.64
C MET A 76 -12.37 15.20 -17.22
N GLY A 77 -13.49 15.14 -16.49
CA GLY A 77 -13.75 15.97 -15.32
C GLY A 77 -14.17 17.39 -15.72
N LEU A 78 -14.66 18.16 -14.76
CA LEU A 78 -15.21 19.49 -15.01
C LEU A 78 -14.13 20.49 -15.43
N GLY A 79 -14.26 21.02 -16.66
CA GLY A 79 -13.40 22.09 -17.18
C GLY A 79 -12.00 21.62 -17.61
N ASN A 80 -11.67 20.34 -17.51
CA ASN A 80 -10.39 19.80 -17.97
C ASN A 80 -10.49 19.37 -19.43
N VAL A 81 -10.11 20.26 -20.34
CA VAL A 81 -10.12 19.99 -21.79
C VAL A 81 -8.97 19.08 -22.15
N VAL A 82 -9.27 17.89 -22.67
CA VAL A 82 -8.28 16.85 -23.02
C VAL A 82 -8.18 16.58 -24.52
N SER A 83 -9.18 16.97 -25.32
CA SER A 83 -9.11 16.89 -26.78
C SER A 83 -10.04 17.90 -27.44
N THR A 84 -9.68 18.34 -28.69
CA THR A 84 -10.50 19.15 -29.59
C THR A 84 -10.83 18.42 -30.87
N ASP A 85 -10.49 17.15 -30.97
CA ASP A 85 -10.80 16.33 -32.12
C ASP A 85 -12.25 15.84 -32.09
N ARG A 86 -12.81 15.52 -33.27
CA ARG A 86 -14.15 14.94 -33.34
C ARG A 86 -14.24 13.61 -32.62
N ASN A 87 -13.24 12.75 -32.83
CA ASN A 87 -13.13 11.46 -32.17
C ASN A 87 -12.21 11.62 -30.96
N PHE A 88 -12.62 11.04 -29.85
CA PHE A 88 -11.85 11.07 -28.61
C PHE A 88 -10.81 9.96 -28.58
N GLU A 89 -9.57 10.32 -28.34
CA GLU A 89 -8.50 9.39 -28.00
C GLU A 89 -7.67 10.02 -26.88
N TYR A 90 -7.60 9.34 -25.74
CA TYR A 90 -6.94 9.86 -24.54
C TYR A 90 -6.38 8.73 -23.68
N ILE A 91 -5.19 8.94 -23.12
CA ILE A 91 -4.58 8.08 -22.13
C ILE A 91 -4.67 8.79 -20.78
N PRO A 92 -5.51 8.32 -19.84
CA PRO A 92 -5.60 8.90 -18.50
C PRO A 92 -4.28 8.83 -17.75
N THR A 93 -3.96 9.89 -17.02
CA THR A 93 -2.74 10.03 -16.24
C THR A 93 -2.97 9.79 -14.73
N SER A 94 -4.22 9.60 -14.31
CA SER A 94 -4.59 9.33 -12.92
C SER A 94 -5.74 8.34 -12.83
N CYS A 95 -5.82 7.65 -11.69
CA CYS A 95 -6.91 6.73 -11.37
C CYS A 95 -8.12 7.47 -10.81
N GLY A 96 -9.29 6.86 -10.90
CA GLY A 96 -10.53 7.40 -10.38
C GLY A 96 -11.69 7.31 -11.35
N GLN A 97 -12.80 7.93 -10.97
CA GLN A 97 -13.98 8.03 -11.81
C GLN A 97 -14.05 9.43 -12.44
N PHE A 98 -14.14 9.49 -13.74
CA PHE A 98 -14.14 10.73 -14.51
C PHE A 98 -15.39 10.84 -15.36
N ASP A 99 -16.06 11.98 -15.25
CA ASP A 99 -17.14 12.33 -16.17
C ASP A 99 -16.52 12.78 -17.50
N VAL A 100 -17.01 12.21 -18.59
CA VAL A 100 -16.59 12.58 -19.95
C VAL A 100 -17.69 13.43 -20.57
N ASN A 101 -17.35 14.66 -20.87
CA ASN A 101 -18.25 15.63 -21.48
C ASN A 101 -17.82 15.91 -22.92
N PHE A 102 -18.77 15.83 -23.83
CA PHE A 102 -18.58 16.18 -25.25
C PHE A 102 -19.35 17.43 -25.59
N TYR A 103 -18.66 18.38 -26.18
CA TYR A 103 -19.24 19.63 -26.69
C TYR A 103 -18.97 19.76 -28.17
N MET A 104 -19.98 20.21 -28.91
CA MET A 104 -19.90 20.54 -30.32
C MET A 104 -20.50 21.93 -30.52
N THR A 105 -19.71 22.86 -31.05
CA THR A 105 -20.10 24.25 -31.26
C THR A 105 -20.23 24.55 -32.74
N ASP A 106 -21.40 24.99 -33.16
CA ASP A 106 -21.63 25.48 -34.54
C ASP A 106 -20.90 26.81 -34.71
N ARG A 107 -19.97 26.88 -35.65
CA ARG A 107 -19.16 28.09 -35.92
C ARG A 107 -19.98 29.26 -36.48
N GLN A 108 -21.11 29.00 -37.12
CA GLN A 108 -21.94 30.05 -37.73
C GLN A 108 -22.90 30.67 -36.73
N THR A 109 -23.52 29.83 -35.90
CA THR A 109 -24.58 30.27 -34.98
C THR A 109 -24.08 30.44 -33.55
N GLY A 110 -22.95 29.85 -33.20
CA GLY A 110 -22.45 29.77 -31.83
C GLY A 110 -23.24 28.82 -30.92
N LEU A 111 -24.18 28.05 -31.48
CA LEU A 111 -24.94 27.05 -30.70
C LEU A 111 -24.04 25.94 -30.23
N VAL A 112 -24.20 25.57 -28.97
CA VAL A 112 -23.45 24.48 -28.33
C VAL A 112 -24.37 23.30 -28.08
N PHE A 113 -24.00 22.16 -28.65
CA PHE A 113 -24.61 20.87 -28.37
C PHE A 113 -23.71 20.11 -27.42
N HIS A 114 -24.29 19.36 -26.47
CA HIS A 114 -23.53 18.80 -25.38
C HIS A 114 -24.11 17.48 -24.95
N ASP A 115 -23.23 16.50 -24.61
CA ASP A 115 -23.54 15.24 -23.97
C ASP A 115 -22.62 15.04 -22.76
N SER A 116 -23.21 14.86 -21.56
CA SER A 116 -22.51 14.75 -20.28
C SER A 116 -22.88 13.49 -19.48
N HIS A 117 -23.47 12.48 -20.13
CA HIS A 117 -24.03 11.32 -19.45
C HIS A 117 -23.06 10.13 -19.36
N THR A 118 -21.78 10.34 -19.64
CA THR A 118 -20.80 9.28 -19.70
C THR A 118 -19.76 9.44 -18.61
N SER A 119 -19.52 8.38 -17.85
CA SER A 119 -18.39 8.29 -16.91
C SER A 119 -17.53 7.07 -17.19
N ILE A 120 -16.24 7.22 -16.98
CA ILE A 120 -15.22 6.19 -17.14
C ILE A 120 -14.51 6.00 -15.80
N GLU A 121 -14.41 4.75 -15.35
CA GLU A 121 -13.60 4.35 -14.23
C GLU A 121 -12.20 3.97 -14.72
N VAL A 122 -11.17 4.68 -14.25
CA VAL A 122 -9.76 4.36 -14.50
C VAL A 122 -9.23 3.62 -13.27
N LYS A 123 -8.94 2.34 -13.43
CA LYS A 123 -8.46 1.46 -12.36
C LYS A 123 -6.95 1.44 -12.30
N SER A 124 -6.43 1.36 -11.09
CA SER A 124 -5.01 1.13 -10.88
C SER A 124 -4.62 -0.29 -11.29
N PRO A 125 -3.53 -0.47 -12.05
CA PRO A 125 -2.91 -1.77 -12.21
C PRO A 125 -2.04 -2.16 -11.02
N TYR A 126 -1.79 -1.24 -10.08
CA TYR A 126 -0.84 -1.40 -8.97
C TYR A 126 -1.52 -1.66 -7.62
N LYS A 127 -2.74 -2.21 -7.65
CA LYS A 127 -3.55 -2.34 -6.43
C LYS A 127 -2.98 -3.39 -5.47
N VAL A 128 -2.67 -4.59 -5.94
CA VAL A 128 -2.21 -5.74 -5.13
C VAL A 128 -0.99 -6.36 -5.78
N GLY A 129 0.08 -6.56 -5.03
CA GLY A 129 1.30 -7.18 -5.54
C GLY A 129 2.53 -6.90 -4.68
N TRP A 130 3.69 -7.23 -5.22
CA TRP A 130 4.97 -7.04 -4.58
C TRP A 130 5.57 -5.68 -4.91
N LEU A 131 6.00 -4.95 -3.91
CA LEU A 131 6.82 -3.76 -4.03
C LEU A 131 8.28 -4.15 -3.78
N ILE A 132 9.19 -3.62 -4.58
CA ILE A 132 10.62 -3.86 -4.47
C ILE A 132 11.33 -2.52 -4.46
N LEU A 133 11.99 -2.22 -3.34
CA LEU A 133 12.82 -1.04 -3.16
C LEU A 133 14.26 -1.38 -3.44
N SER A 134 14.89 -0.65 -4.33
CA SER A 134 16.28 -0.90 -4.71
C SER A 134 17.07 0.38 -4.93
N GLU A 135 18.39 0.25 -4.94
CA GLU A 135 19.30 1.26 -5.42
C GLU A 135 19.76 0.93 -6.84
N LYS A 136 19.38 1.76 -7.80
CA LYS A 136 19.74 1.61 -9.20
C LYS A 136 20.33 2.93 -9.73
N ASP A 137 21.48 2.87 -10.36
CA ASP A 137 22.21 4.05 -10.86
C ASP A 137 22.37 5.16 -9.82
N ASN A 138 22.72 4.78 -8.57
CA ASN A 138 22.81 5.65 -7.40
C ASN A 138 21.52 6.44 -7.07
N ARG A 139 20.35 5.90 -7.40
CA ARG A 139 19.04 6.46 -7.08
C ARG A 139 18.16 5.42 -6.41
N THR A 140 17.23 5.90 -5.62
CA THR A 140 16.13 5.06 -5.12
C THR A 140 15.23 4.70 -6.29
N SER A 141 15.00 3.41 -6.50
CA SER A 141 14.11 2.85 -7.49
C SER A 141 13.01 2.04 -6.79
N LEU A 142 11.77 2.21 -7.22
CA LEU A 142 10.63 1.42 -6.79
C LEU A 142 10.13 0.61 -7.98
N SER A 143 10.16 -0.71 -7.85
CA SER A 143 9.62 -1.64 -8.83
C SER A 143 8.39 -2.35 -8.28
N TYR A 144 7.56 -2.89 -9.17
CA TYR A 144 6.32 -3.54 -8.80
C TYR A 144 6.12 -4.82 -9.60
N VAL A 145 5.62 -5.88 -8.92
CA VAL A 145 5.30 -7.16 -9.56
C VAL A 145 3.91 -7.59 -9.13
N ARG A 146 3.07 -7.96 -10.08
CA ARG A 146 1.72 -8.45 -9.83
C ARG A 146 1.41 -9.73 -10.59
N ARG A 147 0.37 -10.42 -10.13
CA ARG A 147 -0.21 -11.56 -10.83
C ARG A 147 -1.51 -11.15 -11.52
N ASP A 148 -1.53 -11.22 -12.83
CA ASP A 148 -2.74 -11.04 -13.63
C ASP A 148 -3.47 -12.38 -13.78
N SER A 149 -4.77 -12.32 -13.95
CA SER A 149 -5.58 -13.51 -14.25
C SER A 149 -6.58 -13.21 -15.35
N TRP A 150 -6.73 -14.14 -16.26
CA TRP A 150 -7.77 -14.09 -17.30
C TRP A 150 -8.43 -15.46 -17.47
N LYS A 151 -9.61 -15.47 -18.08
CA LYS A 151 -10.32 -16.70 -18.43
C LYS A 151 -10.21 -16.91 -19.92
N ASP A 152 -9.89 -18.15 -20.31
CA ASP A 152 -9.95 -18.58 -21.69
C ASP A 152 -11.40 -18.87 -22.17
N GLU A 153 -11.55 -19.33 -23.41
CA GLU A 153 -12.86 -19.66 -24.00
C GLU A 153 -13.60 -20.75 -23.23
N ASP A 154 -12.86 -21.67 -22.61
CA ASP A 154 -13.38 -22.76 -21.77
C ASP A 154 -13.65 -22.31 -20.31
N LYS A 155 -13.53 -21.00 -20.02
CA LYS A 155 -13.68 -20.39 -18.69
C LYS A 155 -12.62 -20.84 -17.66
N LYS A 156 -11.54 -21.44 -18.11
CA LYS A 156 -10.40 -21.79 -17.26
C LYS A 156 -9.62 -20.53 -16.91
N ILE A 157 -9.25 -20.38 -15.64
CA ILE A 157 -8.46 -19.25 -15.17
C ILE A 157 -6.99 -19.54 -15.46
N HIS A 158 -6.34 -18.57 -16.07
CA HIS A 158 -4.89 -18.53 -16.28
C HIS A 158 -4.30 -17.39 -15.46
N TYR A 159 -3.06 -17.56 -15.04
CA TYR A 159 -2.30 -16.55 -14.28
C TYR A 159 -1.01 -16.23 -15.03
N GLU A 160 -0.63 -14.96 -14.95
CA GLU A 160 0.62 -14.46 -15.51
C GLU A 160 1.22 -13.43 -14.55
N TRP A 161 2.52 -13.55 -14.30
CA TRP A 161 3.26 -12.56 -13.52
C TRP A 161 3.78 -11.47 -14.44
N VAL A 162 3.56 -10.21 -14.05
CA VAL A 162 4.00 -9.02 -14.78
C VAL A 162 4.86 -8.16 -13.88
N ALA A 163 6.09 -7.87 -14.31
CA ALA A 163 6.99 -6.96 -13.63
C ALA A 163 6.97 -5.57 -14.26
N TYR A 164 7.03 -4.56 -13.42
CA TYR A 164 7.16 -3.14 -13.76
C TYR A 164 8.44 -2.60 -13.12
N PRO A 165 9.62 -2.81 -13.74
CA PRO A 165 10.88 -2.30 -13.22
C PRO A 165 10.86 -0.76 -13.20
N ASP A 166 11.34 -0.19 -12.08
CA ASP A 166 11.41 1.27 -11.87
C ASP A 166 10.09 1.99 -12.22
N VAL A 167 8.99 1.40 -11.74
CA VAL A 167 7.63 1.89 -12.04
C VAL A 167 7.44 3.34 -11.62
N TYR A 168 8.05 3.73 -10.50
CA TYR A 168 7.95 5.10 -10.01
C TYR A 168 8.53 6.10 -11.01
N ALA A 169 9.76 5.88 -11.48
CA ALA A 169 10.40 6.79 -12.44
C ALA A 169 9.68 6.81 -13.80
N THR A 170 9.08 5.68 -14.18
CA THR A 170 8.28 5.59 -15.41
C THR A 170 7.01 6.45 -15.33
N LEU A 171 6.33 6.44 -14.17
CA LEU A 171 5.10 7.21 -13.97
C LEU A 171 5.37 8.68 -13.62
N HIS A 172 6.48 8.99 -12.95
CA HIS A 172 6.79 10.30 -12.40
C HIS A 172 8.20 10.79 -12.81
N PRO A 173 8.51 10.91 -14.11
CA PRO A 173 9.86 11.26 -14.58
C PRO A 173 10.33 12.64 -14.11
N ASP A 174 9.39 13.57 -13.87
CA ASP A 174 9.67 14.94 -13.44
C ASP A 174 9.75 15.10 -11.92
N SER A 175 9.48 14.05 -11.15
CA SER A 175 9.48 14.07 -9.68
C SER A 175 10.24 12.87 -9.08
N PRO A 176 11.55 12.75 -9.32
CA PRO A 176 12.31 11.58 -8.92
C PRO A 176 12.29 11.36 -7.40
N LEU A 177 12.48 10.11 -6.98
CA LEU A 177 12.86 9.76 -5.61
C LEU A 177 14.28 10.23 -5.33
N GLY A 178 14.69 10.16 -4.06
CA GLY A 178 16.04 10.52 -3.65
C GLY A 178 17.07 9.41 -3.87
N THR A 179 17.99 9.27 -2.90
CA THR A 179 19.07 8.28 -2.93
C THR A 179 19.22 7.56 -1.59
N GLY A 180 19.88 6.41 -1.61
CA GLY A 180 20.11 5.60 -0.42
C GLY A 180 18.80 5.06 0.16
N PRO A 181 18.08 4.18 -0.56
CA PRO A 181 16.86 3.56 -0.07
C PRO A 181 17.13 2.80 1.22
N LEU A 182 16.18 2.81 2.15
CA LEU A 182 16.29 2.18 3.46
C LEU A 182 15.17 1.17 3.72
N LYS A 183 13.91 1.59 3.61
CA LYS A 183 12.76 0.76 3.98
C LYS A 183 11.51 1.14 3.22
N LEU A 184 10.66 0.13 2.99
CA LEU A 184 9.27 0.26 2.57
C LEU A 184 8.35 -0.03 3.76
N GLU A 185 7.15 0.52 3.70
CA GLU A 185 6.04 0.10 4.56
C GLU A 185 4.73 0.31 3.82
N ASN A 186 3.88 -0.70 3.81
CA ASN A 186 2.53 -0.56 3.29
C ASN A 186 1.63 0.10 4.34
N MET A 187 1.34 1.37 4.14
CA MET A 187 0.54 2.18 5.06
C MET A 187 -0.93 1.85 4.87
N ILE A 188 -1.45 1.04 5.79
CA ILE A 188 -2.86 0.67 5.77
C ILE A 188 -3.67 1.89 6.16
N THR A 189 -4.38 2.41 5.19
CA THR A 189 -5.41 3.42 5.42
C THR A 189 -6.73 2.71 5.60
N GLY A 190 -7.68 3.32 6.29
CA GLY A 190 -9.04 2.76 6.31
C GLY A 190 -9.89 3.20 5.11
N GLY A 191 -9.29 3.90 4.16
CA GLY A 191 -9.91 4.32 2.92
C GLY A 191 -9.89 3.24 1.84
N GLU A 192 -10.42 3.55 0.67
CA GLU A 192 -10.41 2.64 -0.49
C GLU A 192 -9.01 2.45 -1.09
N VAL A 193 -8.07 3.29 -0.72
CA VAL A 193 -6.71 3.35 -1.26
C VAL A 193 -5.71 3.30 -0.12
N ASP A 194 -4.80 2.36 -0.19
CA ASP A 194 -3.62 2.30 0.66
C ASP A 194 -2.56 3.32 0.20
N GLU A 195 -1.54 3.50 1.02
CA GLU A 195 -0.37 4.28 0.69
C GLU A 195 0.89 3.44 0.89
N VAL A 196 1.97 3.87 0.27
CA VAL A 196 3.28 3.25 0.41
C VAL A 196 4.25 4.28 0.98
N MET A 197 4.85 3.97 2.12
CA MET A 197 5.93 4.77 2.67
C MET A 197 7.26 4.31 2.07
N VAL A 198 8.00 5.24 1.51
CA VAL A 198 9.39 5.04 1.07
C VAL A 198 10.30 5.83 1.97
N VAL A 199 11.19 5.16 2.68
CA VAL A 199 12.23 5.78 3.52
C VAL A 199 13.57 5.72 2.81
N GLN A 200 14.27 6.84 2.73
CA GLN A 200 15.55 6.98 2.03
C GLN A 200 16.43 8.04 2.71
N ARG A 201 17.74 7.96 2.50
CA ARG A 201 18.71 8.84 3.18
C ARG A 201 18.65 10.29 2.70
N THR A 202 18.50 10.49 1.40
CA THR A 202 18.43 11.84 0.82
C THR A 202 17.16 11.99 -0.01
N GLY A 203 16.63 13.20 -0.06
CA GLY A 203 15.39 13.49 -0.74
C GLY A 203 14.15 13.36 0.16
N GLY A 204 14.31 12.89 1.41
CA GLY A 204 13.22 12.75 2.37
C GLY A 204 12.47 11.42 2.30
N ALA A 205 11.63 11.15 3.30
CA ALA A 205 10.70 10.04 3.32
C ALA A 205 9.32 10.52 2.84
N TYR A 206 8.64 9.71 2.00
CA TYR A 206 7.39 10.09 1.35
C TYR A 206 6.32 9.04 1.49
N TYR A 207 5.09 9.48 1.72
CA TYR A 207 3.89 8.71 1.43
C TYR A 207 3.59 8.81 -0.07
N LEU A 208 3.46 7.68 -0.70
CA LEU A 208 3.08 7.54 -2.10
C LEU A 208 1.68 6.96 -2.19
N SER A 209 0.87 7.47 -3.12
CA SER A 209 -0.46 6.92 -3.41
C SER A 209 -0.35 5.44 -3.80
N GLY A 210 -1.14 4.59 -3.22
CA GLY A 210 -1.20 3.18 -3.59
C GLY A 210 -1.83 2.93 -4.96
N MET A 211 -2.38 3.97 -5.60
CA MET A 211 -3.00 3.84 -6.93
C MET A 211 -2.01 4.03 -8.08
N ASP A 212 -1.10 4.97 -7.95
CA ASP A 212 -0.23 5.41 -9.05
C ASP A 212 1.15 5.89 -8.57
N PHE A 213 1.44 5.71 -7.28
CA PHE A 213 2.68 6.12 -6.61
C PHE A 213 2.97 7.63 -6.65
N THR A 214 1.98 8.47 -6.93
CA THR A 214 2.12 9.92 -6.78
C THR A 214 2.52 10.27 -5.34
N LYS A 215 3.47 11.19 -5.14
CA LYS A 215 3.81 11.70 -3.81
C LYS A 215 2.59 12.40 -3.20
N VAL A 216 2.13 11.89 -2.07
CA VAL A 216 0.99 12.45 -1.32
C VAL A 216 1.49 13.50 -0.35
N LEU A 217 2.48 13.13 0.47
CA LEU A 217 2.99 13.96 1.55
C LEU A 217 4.43 13.54 1.90
N ALA A 218 5.26 14.49 2.31
CA ALA A 218 6.54 14.17 2.91
C ALA A 218 6.38 13.91 4.41
N LEU A 219 7.09 12.92 4.94
CA LEU A 219 6.96 12.53 6.36
C LEU A 219 7.19 13.70 7.33
N HIS A 220 8.12 14.63 7.02
CA HIS A 220 8.39 15.79 7.87
C HIS A 220 7.20 16.75 7.99
N GLU A 221 6.30 16.77 7.01
CA GLU A 221 5.10 17.62 7.01
C GLU A 221 4.05 17.15 8.04
N GLU A 222 4.16 15.91 8.50
CA GLU A 222 3.32 15.38 9.58
C GLU A 222 3.85 15.70 10.99
N PHE A 223 4.95 16.41 11.11
CA PHE A 223 5.44 16.92 12.40
C PHE A 223 5.02 18.35 12.63
N PRO A 224 4.92 18.80 13.90
CA PRO A 224 4.61 20.20 14.22
C PRO A 224 5.56 21.17 13.50
N GLY A 225 4.99 22.14 12.80
CA GLY A 225 5.74 23.12 12.02
C GLY A 225 6.32 22.57 10.70
N SER A 226 5.86 21.39 10.25
CA SER A 226 6.30 20.74 9.00
C SER A 226 7.81 20.51 8.92
N THR A 227 8.43 20.22 10.07
CA THR A 227 9.86 19.95 10.18
C THR A 227 10.12 18.80 11.16
N TYR A 228 11.14 18.01 10.90
CA TYR A 228 11.56 17.01 11.87
C TYR A 228 12.05 17.64 13.18
N PRO A 229 11.78 17.01 14.34
CA PRO A 229 12.49 17.30 15.58
C PRO A 229 14.01 17.24 15.40
N ALA A 230 14.72 18.02 16.19
CA ALA A 230 16.20 18.05 16.11
C ALA A 230 16.79 16.67 16.37
N GLY A 231 17.62 16.19 15.45
CA GLY A 231 18.29 14.88 15.53
C GLY A 231 17.46 13.70 15.02
N LEU A 232 16.25 13.92 14.53
CA LEU A 232 15.48 12.87 13.88
C LEU A 232 15.98 12.68 12.43
N GLU A 233 16.48 11.47 12.16
CA GLU A 233 16.85 10.97 10.83
C GLU A 233 16.08 9.65 10.61
N PRO A 234 14.98 9.66 9.85
CA PRO A 234 14.13 8.46 9.68
C PRO A 234 14.92 7.32 9.03
N VAL A 235 14.87 6.13 9.63
CA VAL A 235 15.46 4.91 9.05
C VAL A 235 14.41 3.84 8.77
N GLU A 236 13.32 3.84 9.52
CA GLU A 236 12.19 2.94 9.35
C GLU A 236 10.89 3.63 9.79
N VAL A 237 9.80 3.33 9.10
CA VAL A 237 8.45 3.69 9.50
C VAL A 237 7.66 2.39 9.66
N ARG A 238 6.83 2.29 10.70
CA ARG A 238 6.00 1.13 10.94
C ARG A 238 4.54 1.54 11.12
N ASN A 239 3.66 0.93 10.32
CA ASN A 239 2.22 1.07 10.46
C ASN A 239 1.70 0.06 11.49
N GLY A 240 1.22 0.52 12.61
CA GLY A 240 0.56 -0.30 13.64
C GLY A 240 -0.97 -0.34 13.50
N GLY A 241 -1.50 0.08 12.38
CA GLY A 241 -2.93 0.21 12.11
C GLY A 241 -3.52 1.51 12.67
N TRP A 242 -3.65 1.65 13.97
CA TRP A 242 -4.17 2.87 14.61
C TRP A 242 -3.08 3.83 15.08
N GLN A 243 -1.84 3.48 14.92
CA GLN A 243 -0.68 4.28 15.30
C GLN A 243 0.44 4.02 14.31
N ASP A 244 1.11 5.07 13.91
CA ASP A 244 2.31 4.99 13.11
C ASP A 244 3.53 5.34 13.96
N PHE A 245 4.65 4.70 13.66
CA PHE A 245 5.91 4.87 14.38
C PHE A 245 7.02 5.21 13.39
N VAL A 246 7.91 6.09 13.80
CA VAL A 246 9.13 6.44 13.06
C VAL A 246 10.32 6.11 13.94
N LEU A 247 11.20 5.24 13.46
CA LEU A 247 12.50 4.97 14.06
C LEU A 247 13.53 5.93 13.46
N SER A 248 14.25 6.60 14.33
CA SER A 248 15.37 7.46 13.98
C SER A 248 16.70 6.72 14.06
N ALA A 249 17.70 7.13 13.26
CA ALA A 249 19.04 6.57 13.28
C ALA A 249 19.75 6.62 14.65
N ASN A 250 19.34 7.53 15.52
CA ASN A 250 19.87 7.66 16.89
C ASN A 250 19.18 6.73 17.91
N GLY A 251 18.19 5.92 17.47
CA GLY A 251 17.44 4.98 18.30
C GLY A 251 16.21 5.58 18.99
N ASP A 252 15.88 6.83 18.72
CA ASP A 252 14.64 7.44 19.17
C ASP A 252 13.46 6.95 18.32
N VAL A 253 12.29 6.77 18.95
CA VAL A 253 11.05 6.41 18.28
C VAL A 253 10.02 7.49 18.47
N TYR A 254 9.48 7.99 17.39
CA TYR A 254 8.37 8.95 17.37
C TYR A 254 7.09 8.26 16.94
N TRP A 255 5.96 8.77 17.36
CA TRP A 255 4.68 8.13 17.05
C TRP A 255 3.57 9.15 16.86
N LYS A 256 2.55 8.74 16.10
CA LYS A 256 1.28 9.44 15.99
C LYS A 256 0.12 8.46 16.17
N ARG A 257 -1.04 8.98 16.51
CA ARG A 257 -2.30 8.23 16.52
C ARG A 257 -3.13 8.61 15.31
N ASN A 258 -3.54 7.60 14.55
CA ASN A 258 -4.48 7.82 13.46
C ASN A 258 -5.90 7.93 14.03
N PRO A 259 -6.63 9.05 13.82
CA PRO A 259 -7.92 9.29 14.47
C PRO A 259 -9.07 8.46 13.89
N GLY A 260 -8.86 7.76 12.81
CA GLY A 260 -9.83 6.89 12.15
C GLY A 260 -9.38 6.50 10.75
N ALA A 261 -10.00 5.43 10.28
CA ALA A 261 -9.64 4.79 9.04
C ALA A 261 -9.89 5.65 7.78
N GLU A 262 -10.79 6.61 7.85
CA GLU A 262 -11.22 7.38 6.67
C GLU A 262 -10.51 8.73 6.51
N ILE A 263 -9.69 9.13 7.51
CA ILE A 263 -9.07 10.45 7.50
C ILE A 263 -7.57 10.29 7.76
N GLN A 264 -6.81 10.25 6.68
CA GLN A 264 -5.35 10.21 6.71
C GLN A 264 -4.77 11.61 6.93
N HIS A 265 -3.55 11.69 7.43
CA HIS A 265 -2.73 12.91 7.53
C HIS A 265 -3.33 14.07 8.33
N VAL A 266 -4.32 13.82 9.19
CA VAL A 266 -4.92 14.88 10.06
C VAL A 266 -4.30 14.93 11.44
N ALA A 267 -3.60 13.87 11.86
CA ALA A 267 -2.88 13.83 13.13
C ALA A 267 -1.39 14.03 12.89
N ALA A 268 -0.79 14.90 13.68
CA ALA A 268 0.66 15.07 13.66
C ALA A 268 1.36 14.03 14.55
N PHE A 269 2.60 13.69 14.20
CA PHE A 269 3.50 12.99 15.12
C PHE A 269 3.76 13.85 16.37
N ILE A 270 3.93 13.18 17.50
CA ILE A 270 4.40 13.83 18.70
C ILE A 270 5.90 14.10 18.51
N ASP A 271 6.33 15.34 18.74
CA ASP A 271 7.72 15.80 18.55
C ASP A 271 8.68 15.46 19.70
N ILE A 272 8.20 14.64 20.63
CA ILE A 272 8.96 14.09 21.76
C ILE A 272 9.08 12.58 21.56
N PRO A 273 10.29 12.00 21.65
CA PRO A 273 10.47 10.56 21.51
C PRO A 273 9.70 9.77 22.56
N LEU A 274 9.33 8.54 22.23
CA LEU A 274 8.74 7.60 23.17
C LEU A 274 9.71 7.33 24.33
N TYR A 275 9.18 7.45 25.52
CA TYR A 275 9.89 7.05 26.73
C TYR A 275 9.48 5.65 27.14
N PHE A 276 10.48 4.80 27.38
CA PHE A 276 10.30 3.46 27.95
C PHE A 276 10.80 3.44 29.39
N SER A 277 9.98 2.94 30.31
CA SER A 277 10.35 2.84 31.74
C SER A 277 11.68 2.11 31.92
N GLY A 278 12.56 2.63 32.80
CA GLY A 278 13.86 2.04 33.06
C GLY A 278 14.99 2.48 32.11
N THR A 279 14.74 3.44 31.21
CA THR A 279 15.77 4.10 30.41
C THR A 279 16.10 5.48 31.00
N THR A 280 17.37 5.88 30.94
CA THR A 280 17.82 7.19 31.46
C THR A 280 17.80 8.31 30.41
N ASN A 281 17.87 7.97 29.11
CA ASN A 281 18.04 8.95 28.01
C ASN A 281 17.25 8.57 26.74
N GLY A 282 15.98 8.18 26.86
CA GLY A 282 15.25 7.62 25.74
C GLY A 282 15.54 6.13 25.51
N GLY A 283 14.93 5.49 24.55
CA GLY A 283 15.24 4.12 24.15
C GLY A 283 16.43 4.12 23.16
N GLN A 284 17.22 3.08 23.15
CA GLN A 284 18.14 2.81 22.05
C GLN A 284 17.56 1.72 21.17
N ILE A 285 16.46 2.05 20.49
CA ILE A 285 15.78 1.12 19.62
C ILE A 285 16.58 0.96 18.34
N THR A 286 16.86 -0.29 17.98
CA THR A 286 17.64 -0.62 16.78
C THR A 286 16.79 -1.23 15.67
N GLN A 287 15.61 -1.77 16.01
CA GLN A 287 14.69 -2.35 15.02
C GLN A 287 13.26 -2.46 15.56
N PHE A 288 12.29 -2.46 14.65
CA PHE A 288 10.97 -3.00 14.87
C PHE A 288 10.96 -4.48 14.49
N PHE A 289 10.27 -5.31 15.29
CA PHE A 289 10.10 -6.71 14.94
C PHE A 289 8.95 -6.89 13.96
N ASP A 290 9.13 -7.81 13.01
CA ASP A 290 8.10 -8.16 12.03
C ASP A 290 7.00 -9.00 12.68
N LEU A 291 5.95 -8.33 13.13
CA LEU A 291 4.73 -8.93 13.63
C LEU A 291 3.58 -8.53 12.72
N ASP A 292 2.59 -9.39 12.60
CA ASP A 292 1.33 -8.95 12.01
C ASP A 292 0.60 -7.99 12.97
N THR A 293 0.98 -6.72 12.89
CA THR A 293 0.49 -5.66 13.79
C THR A 293 -1.02 -5.49 13.73
N ARG A 294 -1.64 -5.83 12.60
CA ARG A 294 -3.08 -5.76 12.38
C ARG A 294 -3.84 -6.77 13.23
N ASP A 295 -3.32 -7.98 13.30
CA ASP A 295 -3.91 -9.06 14.10
C ASP A 295 -3.43 -9.02 15.55
N CYS A 296 -2.15 -8.68 15.77
CA CYS A 296 -1.54 -8.64 17.09
C CYS A 296 -1.94 -7.39 17.90
N GLY A 297 -2.06 -6.24 17.23
CA GLY A 297 -2.35 -4.97 17.90
C GLY A 297 -1.27 -4.50 18.86
N VAL A 298 -0.02 -4.83 18.56
CA VAL A 298 1.19 -4.37 19.26
C VAL A 298 2.31 -4.17 18.26
N VAL A 299 3.18 -3.20 18.53
CA VAL A 299 4.49 -3.06 17.89
C VAL A 299 5.53 -3.38 18.94
N LEU A 300 6.39 -4.37 18.67
CA LEU A 300 7.51 -4.73 19.52
C LEU A 300 8.81 -4.20 18.93
N MET A 301 9.75 -3.82 19.78
CA MET A 301 10.97 -3.12 19.45
C MET A 301 12.14 -3.68 20.27
N TYR A 302 13.32 -3.71 19.70
CA TYR A 302 14.52 -4.08 20.44
C TYR A 302 15.20 -2.83 21.02
N ASP A 303 15.22 -2.74 22.33
CA ASP A 303 15.97 -1.75 23.12
C ASP A 303 17.36 -2.34 23.43
N GLU A 304 18.27 -2.24 22.45
CA GLU A 304 19.60 -2.83 22.52
C GLU A 304 20.42 -2.23 23.66
N GLY A 305 20.31 -0.91 23.89
CA GLY A 305 21.03 -0.24 24.95
C GLY A 305 20.68 -0.73 26.36
N ASN A 306 19.52 -1.36 26.53
CA ASN A 306 19.05 -1.92 27.79
C ASN A 306 18.83 -3.44 27.71
N ASN A 307 19.28 -4.11 26.65
CA ASN A 307 19.19 -5.56 26.43
C ASN A 307 17.78 -6.11 26.70
N ARG A 308 16.76 -5.56 26.06
CA ARG A 308 15.36 -5.97 26.30
C ARG A 308 14.46 -5.71 25.09
N VAL A 309 13.35 -6.40 25.05
CA VAL A 309 12.23 -6.07 24.16
C VAL A 309 11.29 -5.12 24.89
N VAL A 310 10.93 -4.06 24.21
CA VAL A 310 9.89 -3.13 24.62
C VAL A 310 8.78 -3.10 23.56
N GLY A 311 7.66 -2.48 23.85
CA GLY A 311 6.62 -2.38 22.85
C GLY A 311 5.49 -1.45 23.26
N ARG A 312 4.57 -1.27 22.30
CA ARG A 312 3.40 -0.44 22.48
C ARG A 312 2.16 -1.14 21.92
N ALA A 313 1.08 -1.11 22.67
CA ALA A 313 -0.22 -1.52 22.17
C ALA A 313 -0.76 -0.52 21.17
N THR A 314 -1.27 -1.01 20.05
CA THR A 314 -1.75 -0.18 18.93
C THR A 314 -3.24 -0.32 18.69
N ARG A 315 -3.93 -1.28 19.34
CA ARG A 315 -5.36 -1.48 19.19
C ARG A 315 -6.16 -0.29 19.69
N PHE A 316 -7.15 0.10 18.91
CA PHE A 316 -8.17 1.06 19.32
C PHE A 316 -9.22 0.36 20.18
N ASN A 317 -9.06 0.45 21.49
CA ASN A 317 -10.08 0.04 22.44
C ASN A 317 -10.20 1.14 23.51
N SER A 318 -11.39 1.57 23.82
CA SER A 318 -11.72 2.80 24.54
C SER A 318 -10.96 3.08 25.85
N ASN A 319 -10.30 2.08 26.44
CA ASN A 319 -9.65 2.23 27.74
C ASN A 319 -8.18 1.72 27.83
N SER A 320 -7.63 1.14 26.78
CA SER A 320 -6.28 0.55 26.84
C SER A 320 -5.37 0.97 25.70
N ASP A 321 -5.76 1.97 25.00
CA ASP A 321 -5.13 2.42 23.78
C ASP A 321 -3.77 3.06 24.07
N SER A 322 -2.78 2.66 23.28
CA SER A 322 -1.50 3.34 23.30
C SER A 322 -0.72 3.22 24.64
N ARG A 323 -0.81 2.07 25.29
CA ARG A 323 -0.04 1.81 26.51
C ARG A 323 1.25 1.02 26.21
N PRO A 324 2.30 1.19 27.03
CA PRO A 324 3.47 0.34 26.96
C PRO A 324 3.11 -1.15 27.15
N VAL A 325 3.86 -2.02 26.46
CA VAL A 325 3.79 -3.47 26.69
C VAL A 325 4.57 -3.80 27.96
N GLU A 326 3.88 -4.37 28.93
CA GLU A 326 4.48 -4.87 30.18
C GLU A 326 4.37 -6.39 30.21
N PHE A 327 5.45 -7.07 29.83
CA PHE A 327 5.47 -8.53 29.78
C PHE A 327 5.34 -9.14 31.17
N THR A 328 4.45 -10.11 31.29
CA THR A 328 4.29 -10.94 32.49
C THR A 328 4.44 -12.42 32.13
N TYR A 329 5.17 -13.18 32.93
CA TYR A 329 5.39 -14.61 32.71
C TYR A 329 4.56 -15.45 33.68
N ALA A 330 3.86 -16.47 33.16
CA ALA A 330 3.12 -17.39 34.00
C ALA A 330 3.00 -18.78 33.33
N PRO A 331 3.66 -19.81 33.89
CA PRO A 331 4.54 -19.73 35.06
C PRO A 331 5.81 -18.92 34.78
N ASP A 332 6.42 -18.39 35.83
CA ASP A 332 7.74 -17.77 35.78
C ASP A 332 8.81 -18.88 35.88
N ASP A 333 9.39 -19.24 34.73
CA ASP A 333 10.45 -20.25 34.64
C ASP A 333 11.84 -19.59 34.66
N PRO A 334 12.70 -19.86 35.63
CA PRO A 334 14.05 -19.30 35.71
C PRO A 334 15.01 -19.84 34.64
N ASN A 335 14.66 -20.94 33.95
CA ASN A 335 15.48 -21.52 32.88
C ASN A 335 15.21 -20.93 31.52
N VAL A 336 14.27 -20.01 31.42
CA VAL A 336 13.89 -19.33 30.17
C VAL A 336 14.42 -17.91 30.20
N VAL A 337 15.13 -17.52 29.15
CA VAL A 337 15.55 -16.13 28.92
C VAL A 337 14.32 -15.27 28.68
N LYS A 338 14.21 -14.15 29.38
CA LYS A 338 13.02 -13.29 29.33
C LYS A 338 13.22 -12.12 28.38
N LEU A 339 12.16 -11.73 27.67
CA LEU A 339 12.16 -10.55 26.81
C LEU A 339 12.49 -9.25 27.55
N THR A 340 12.26 -9.24 28.87
CA THR A 340 12.54 -8.09 29.75
C THR A 340 13.99 -7.98 30.19
N ASP A 341 14.79 -9.05 30.02
CA ASP A 341 16.22 -9.08 30.34
C ASP A 341 16.92 -10.09 29.42
N LEU A 342 17.61 -9.58 28.42
CA LEU A 342 18.37 -10.34 27.43
C LEU A 342 19.89 -10.24 27.69
N THR A 343 20.30 -9.87 28.90
CA THR A 343 21.73 -9.73 29.24
C THR A 343 22.50 -11.01 28.94
N GLY A 344 23.55 -10.89 28.10
CA GLY A 344 24.34 -12.03 27.62
C GLY A 344 23.74 -12.78 26.44
N TYR A 345 22.65 -12.28 25.87
CA TYR A 345 22.02 -12.85 24.68
C TYR A 345 21.78 -11.78 23.61
N LYS A 346 21.99 -12.14 22.37
CA LYS A 346 21.61 -11.36 21.19
C LYS A 346 20.34 -11.93 20.58
N ILE A 347 19.35 -11.10 20.31
CA ILE A 347 18.19 -11.50 19.49
C ILE A 347 18.63 -11.62 18.04
N MET A 348 18.42 -12.80 17.47
CA MET A 348 18.61 -13.07 16.05
C MET A 348 17.30 -12.93 15.27
N TYR A 349 16.19 -13.32 15.89
CA TYR A 349 14.85 -13.25 15.33
C TYR A 349 13.80 -13.17 16.44
N LEU A 350 12.77 -12.40 16.23
CA LEU A 350 11.51 -12.43 16.98
C LEU A 350 10.36 -12.18 16.01
N GLY A 351 9.39 -13.06 15.97
CA GLY A 351 8.19 -12.92 15.15
C GLY A 351 7.01 -13.69 15.73
N ASP A 352 5.82 -13.40 15.23
CA ASP A 352 4.61 -14.15 15.57
C ASP A 352 4.44 -15.37 14.65
N TYR A 353 3.82 -16.44 15.17
CA TYR A 353 3.58 -17.67 14.41
C TYR A 353 2.11 -18.03 14.28
N ALA A 354 1.29 -17.46 15.11
CA ALA A 354 -0.14 -17.70 15.08
C ALA A 354 -0.85 -16.38 15.31
N LYS A 355 -1.57 -15.94 14.32
CA LYS A 355 -2.30 -14.66 14.30
C LYS A 355 -2.82 -14.27 15.68
N GLY A 356 -2.09 -13.40 16.37
CA GLY A 356 -2.44 -12.87 17.68
C GLY A 356 -2.33 -13.81 18.89
N SER A 357 -1.54 -14.89 18.86
CA SER A 357 -1.49 -15.82 20.01
C SER A 357 -0.13 -16.43 20.37
N GLY A 358 0.92 -16.14 19.64
CA GLY A 358 2.23 -16.72 19.97
C GLY A 358 3.41 -16.02 19.35
N LEU A 359 4.57 -16.16 19.98
CA LEU A 359 5.85 -15.63 19.53
C LEU A 359 6.89 -16.74 19.41
N ASN A 360 7.75 -16.61 18.41
CA ASN A 360 8.98 -17.38 18.31
C ASN A 360 10.19 -16.45 18.39
N ILE A 361 11.25 -16.94 19.03
CA ILE A 361 12.51 -16.21 19.14
C ILE A 361 13.67 -17.13 18.85
N ILE A 362 14.69 -16.61 18.18
CA ILE A 362 16.03 -17.19 18.14
C ILE A 362 16.95 -16.25 18.89
N LEU A 363 17.63 -16.82 19.91
CA LEU A 363 18.61 -16.12 20.73
C LEU A 363 19.98 -16.74 20.51
N LYS A 364 21.03 -15.90 20.47
CA LYS A 364 22.42 -16.32 20.51
C LYS A 364 22.98 -15.99 21.88
N GLU A 365 23.47 -16.97 22.61
CA GLU A 365 24.21 -16.76 23.85
C GLU A 365 25.62 -16.26 23.54
N GLU A 366 25.98 -15.08 24.02
CA GLU A 366 27.25 -14.44 23.66
C GLU A 366 28.47 -15.18 24.24
N SER A 367 28.33 -15.78 25.42
CA SER A 367 29.42 -16.45 26.12
C SER A 367 29.82 -17.80 25.49
N THR A 368 28.87 -18.52 24.92
CA THR A 368 29.08 -19.87 24.36
C THR A 368 28.97 -19.89 22.83
N GLY A 369 28.29 -18.91 22.24
CA GLY A 369 27.94 -18.90 20.82
C GLY A 369 26.78 -19.84 20.46
N ASN A 370 26.15 -20.47 21.44
CA ASN A 370 25.01 -21.36 21.20
C ASN A 370 23.78 -20.57 20.78
N TYR A 371 22.97 -21.18 19.92
CA TYR A 371 21.68 -20.62 19.53
C TYR A 371 20.57 -21.40 20.21
N TYR A 372 19.58 -20.64 20.71
CA TYR A 372 18.38 -21.18 21.36
C TYR A 372 17.15 -20.77 20.59
N TYR A 373 16.20 -21.69 20.48
CA TYR A 373 14.87 -21.45 19.95
C TYR A 373 13.89 -21.41 21.11
N GLN A 374 13.12 -20.34 21.19
CA GLN A 374 12.00 -20.23 22.12
C GLN A 374 10.67 -20.20 21.37
N ASN A 375 9.69 -20.89 21.93
CA ASN A 375 8.30 -20.84 21.50
C ASN A 375 7.46 -20.46 22.73
N MET A 376 6.61 -19.45 22.60
CA MET A 376 5.80 -18.96 23.70
C MET A 376 4.40 -18.54 23.26
N GLY A 377 3.40 -18.84 24.09
CA GLY A 377 2.08 -18.24 23.97
C GLY A 377 2.15 -16.77 24.40
N PHE A 378 1.55 -15.88 23.65
CA PHE A 378 1.49 -14.46 23.95
C PHE A 378 0.06 -13.95 23.88
N ASN A 379 -0.42 -13.40 24.99
CA ASN A 379 -1.73 -12.75 25.00
C ASN A 379 -1.57 -11.26 24.76
N TYR A 380 -1.91 -10.81 23.56
CA TYR A 380 -1.74 -9.44 23.10
C TYR A 380 -2.60 -8.38 23.84
N SER A 381 -3.60 -8.80 24.59
CA SER A 381 -4.42 -7.88 25.40
C SER A 381 -3.88 -7.68 26.81
N SER A 382 -3.34 -8.73 27.43
CA SER A 382 -2.78 -8.68 28.79
C SER A 382 -1.26 -8.67 28.84
N PHE A 383 -0.59 -8.86 27.68
CA PHE A 383 0.86 -9.01 27.52
C PHE A 383 1.46 -10.16 28.34
N LYS A 384 0.62 -11.16 28.61
CA LYS A 384 1.02 -12.35 29.35
C LYS A 384 1.70 -13.34 28.42
N ILE A 385 2.90 -13.78 28.81
CA ILE A 385 3.62 -14.88 28.21
C ILE A 385 3.33 -16.16 28.99
N SER A 386 3.02 -17.23 28.27
CA SER A 386 2.69 -18.54 28.83
C SER A 386 3.30 -19.65 27.97
N ASN A 387 3.41 -20.85 28.57
CA ASN A 387 3.90 -22.04 27.87
C ASN A 387 5.24 -21.79 27.14
N CYS A 388 6.12 -20.97 27.73
CA CYS A 388 7.41 -20.69 27.16
C CYS A 388 8.31 -21.92 27.23
N THR A 389 8.88 -22.32 26.10
CA THR A 389 9.87 -23.38 25.99
C THR A 389 11.16 -22.82 25.42
N GLN A 390 12.31 -23.31 25.88
CA GLN A 390 13.61 -22.95 25.34
C GLN A 390 14.43 -24.21 25.10
N GLU A 391 15.00 -24.32 23.92
CA GLU A 391 15.83 -25.46 23.52
C GLU A 391 16.96 -25.01 22.59
N LEU A 392 18.02 -25.85 22.47
CA LEU A 392 19.04 -25.59 21.48
C LEU A 392 18.42 -25.59 20.09
N PHE A 393 18.77 -24.57 19.30
CA PHE A 393 18.21 -24.43 17.96
C PHE A 393 18.83 -25.45 16.99
N ALA A 394 18.00 -26.31 16.42
CA ALA A 394 18.46 -27.36 15.51
C ALA A 394 19.07 -26.82 14.20
N GLY A 395 18.75 -25.59 13.82
CA GLY A 395 19.29 -24.91 12.64
C GLY A 395 20.60 -24.15 12.88
N SER A 396 21.22 -24.27 14.04
CA SER A 396 22.40 -23.47 14.44
C SER A 396 23.60 -23.59 13.48
N ASN A 397 23.69 -24.68 12.72
CA ASN A 397 24.78 -24.93 11.78
C ASN A 397 24.61 -24.26 10.39
N VAL A 398 23.46 -23.67 10.13
CA VAL A 398 23.14 -23.00 8.85
C VAL A 398 22.81 -21.53 8.99
N ILE A 399 23.08 -20.93 10.15
CA ILE A 399 22.81 -19.52 10.44
C ILE A 399 24.05 -18.80 10.91
N SER A 400 24.06 -17.48 10.73
CA SER A 400 25.04 -16.54 11.26
C SER A 400 24.39 -15.25 11.78
N ASP A 401 25.20 -14.28 12.13
CA ASP A 401 24.72 -12.96 12.55
C ASP A 401 24.06 -12.15 11.40
N ASN A 402 24.21 -12.61 10.15
CA ASN A 402 23.67 -11.96 8.95
C ASN A 402 22.45 -12.71 8.36
N THR A 403 21.99 -13.76 9.02
CA THR A 403 20.85 -14.54 8.55
C THR A 403 19.58 -13.69 8.55
N VAL A 404 18.86 -13.71 7.45
CA VAL A 404 17.52 -13.13 7.29
C VAL A 404 16.48 -14.17 7.66
N TYR A 405 15.50 -13.80 8.46
CA TYR A 405 14.49 -14.73 8.95
C TYR A 405 13.09 -14.26 8.57
N PHE A 406 12.23 -15.20 8.23
CA PHE A 406 10.81 -14.94 8.07
C PHE A 406 9.96 -16.15 8.52
N ARG A 407 8.99 -15.91 9.37
CA ARG A 407 8.05 -16.92 9.83
C ARG A 407 6.76 -16.90 9.00
N ILE A 408 6.47 -17.99 8.32
CA ILE A 408 5.19 -18.11 7.59
C ILE A 408 4.03 -18.21 8.59
N ARG A 409 3.02 -17.40 8.38
CA ARG A 409 1.83 -17.29 9.24
C ARG A 409 0.54 -17.65 8.48
N PRO A 410 -0.30 -18.57 8.97
CA PRO A 410 -0.08 -19.52 10.05
C PRO A 410 0.48 -20.85 9.52
N SER A 411 1.70 -21.18 9.85
CA SER A 411 2.30 -22.49 9.52
C SER A 411 3.35 -22.91 10.53
N SER A 412 4.01 -24.05 10.32
CA SER A 412 5.13 -24.50 11.16
C SER A 412 6.50 -24.12 10.58
N TYR A 413 6.57 -23.35 9.48
CA TYR A 413 7.82 -23.11 8.78
C TYR A 413 8.43 -21.74 9.09
N LEU A 414 9.70 -21.75 9.47
CA LEU A 414 10.56 -20.57 9.59
C LEU A 414 11.59 -20.62 8.47
N PHE A 415 11.57 -19.63 7.59
CA PHE A 415 12.55 -19.49 6.54
C PHE A 415 13.77 -18.73 7.05
N MET A 416 14.95 -19.11 6.53
CA MET A 416 16.26 -18.58 6.92
C MET A 416 17.10 -18.39 5.68
N GLY A 417 17.41 -17.14 5.35
CA GLY A 417 18.30 -16.75 4.25
C GLY A 417 19.71 -16.53 4.80
N GLU A 418 20.66 -17.39 4.44
CA GLU A 418 22.06 -17.26 4.84
C GLU A 418 22.94 -17.14 3.60
N GLY A 419 23.47 -15.93 3.35
CA GLY A 419 24.16 -15.63 2.11
C GLY A 419 23.25 -15.91 0.92
N SER A 420 23.68 -16.75 -0.01
CA SER A 420 22.91 -17.15 -1.19
C SER A 420 21.97 -18.34 -0.97
N LYS A 421 21.85 -18.86 0.25
CA LYS A 421 21.10 -20.09 0.50
C LYS A 421 19.84 -19.80 1.31
N LEU A 422 18.72 -20.30 0.81
CA LEU A 422 17.44 -20.25 1.50
C LEU A 422 17.15 -21.62 2.13
N TYR A 423 17.01 -21.65 3.43
CA TYR A 423 16.61 -22.84 4.20
C TYR A 423 15.22 -22.63 4.77
N PHE A 424 14.54 -23.71 5.12
CA PHE A 424 13.40 -23.66 6.01
C PHE A 424 13.55 -24.66 7.17
N TYR A 425 13.06 -24.24 8.33
CA TYR A 425 12.99 -25.01 9.54
C TYR A 425 11.54 -25.32 9.87
N ASP A 426 11.19 -26.60 9.96
CA ASP A 426 9.89 -27.03 10.48
C ASP A 426 9.96 -27.13 12.00
N VAL A 427 9.28 -26.26 12.70
CA VAL A 427 9.32 -26.20 14.18
C VAL A 427 8.70 -27.42 14.86
N ASN A 428 7.82 -28.16 14.16
CA ASN A 428 7.19 -29.37 14.70
C ASN A 428 8.12 -30.59 14.65
N THR A 429 8.80 -30.77 13.53
CA THR A 429 9.71 -31.91 13.29
C THR A 429 11.15 -31.58 13.65
N LYS A 430 11.49 -30.30 13.86
CA LYS A 430 12.83 -29.79 14.12
C LYS A 430 13.84 -30.09 12.97
N VAL A 431 13.33 -30.24 11.77
CA VAL A 431 14.12 -30.52 10.59
C VAL A 431 14.42 -29.24 9.84
N VAL A 432 15.69 -29.06 9.45
CA VAL A 432 16.14 -28.02 8.53
C VAL A 432 16.35 -28.63 7.15
N LYS A 433 15.81 -27.98 6.12
CA LYS A 433 16.03 -28.33 4.72
C LYS A 433 16.51 -27.13 3.93
N LEU A 434 17.36 -27.38 2.93
CA LEU A 434 17.66 -26.40 1.89
C LEU A 434 16.42 -26.25 1.01
N PHE A 435 15.98 -25.01 0.79
CA PHE A 435 14.88 -24.70 -0.12
C PHE A 435 15.39 -24.30 -1.50
N ALA A 436 16.33 -23.35 -1.56
CA ALA A 436 16.95 -22.87 -2.78
C ALA A 436 18.42 -22.48 -2.54
N ASP A 437 19.25 -22.57 -3.58
CA ASP A 437 20.64 -22.12 -3.58
C ASP A 437 20.85 -21.21 -4.80
N TYR A 438 21.06 -19.92 -4.53
CA TYR A 438 21.25 -18.91 -5.57
C TYR A 438 22.73 -18.83 -5.94
N THR A 439 23.02 -18.69 -7.25
CA THR A 439 24.41 -18.69 -7.71
C THR A 439 25.15 -17.40 -7.34
N ASN A 440 24.42 -16.29 -7.27
CA ASN A 440 24.94 -14.95 -6.99
C ASN A 440 23.95 -14.22 -6.07
N GLY A 441 24.45 -13.19 -5.42
CA GLY A 441 23.64 -12.36 -4.52
C GLY A 441 23.40 -13.01 -3.15
N ASN A 442 23.24 -12.16 -2.15
CA ASN A 442 22.83 -12.56 -0.81
C ASN A 442 21.36 -12.24 -0.62
N ILE A 443 20.65 -13.07 0.11
CA ILE A 443 19.27 -12.84 0.47
C ILE A 443 19.24 -11.63 1.42
N VAL A 444 18.43 -10.63 1.08
CA VAL A 444 18.26 -9.42 1.89
C VAL A 444 16.89 -9.35 2.57
N GLU A 445 15.87 -9.99 1.96
CA GLU A 445 14.54 -10.00 2.54
C GLU A 445 13.77 -11.24 2.08
N ILE A 446 12.89 -11.75 2.96
CA ILE A 446 11.95 -12.83 2.71
C ILE A 446 10.60 -12.37 3.26
N LEU A 447 9.55 -12.44 2.47
CA LEU A 447 8.22 -12.02 2.90
C LEU A 447 7.16 -12.94 2.29
N GLN A 448 6.03 -13.14 3.00
CA GLN A 448 4.88 -13.85 2.46
C GLN A 448 3.86 -12.91 1.81
N ASP A 449 3.07 -13.44 0.88
CA ASP A 449 1.87 -12.77 0.37
C ASP A 449 0.72 -12.77 1.40
N ALA A 450 -0.43 -12.20 1.00
CA ALA A 450 -1.61 -12.09 1.86
C ALA A 450 -2.13 -13.43 2.39
N ASP A 451 -2.09 -14.46 1.55
CA ASP A 451 -2.73 -15.75 1.81
C ASP A 451 -1.76 -16.81 2.34
N ALA A 452 -0.49 -16.46 2.52
CA ALA A 452 0.61 -17.35 2.93
C ALA A 452 0.80 -18.57 2.01
N GLY A 453 0.35 -18.46 0.77
CA GLY A 453 0.55 -19.46 -0.28
C GLY A 453 1.82 -19.25 -1.08
N GLU A 454 2.40 -18.07 -1.00
CA GLU A 454 3.57 -17.66 -1.75
C GLU A 454 4.56 -16.89 -0.87
N ILE A 455 5.84 -16.98 -1.20
CA ILE A 455 6.88 -16.10 -0.65
C ILE A 455 7.62 -15.36 -1.75
N GLY A 456 7.94 -14.09 -1.46
CA GLY A 456 8.92 -13.30 -2.20
C GLY A 456 10.29 -13.42 -1.54
N VAL A 457 11.32 -13.59 -2.34
CA VAL A 457 12.73 -13.63 -1.89
C VAL A 457 13.53 -12.64 -2.71
N ALA A 458 14.14 -11.69 -2.04
CA ALA A 458 14.94 -10.64 -2.64
C ALA A 458 16.43 -10.82 -2.39
N LEU A 459 17.25 -10.56 -3.42
CA LEU A 459 18.69 -10.64 -3.35
C LEU A 459 19.35 -9.28 -3.61
N ASP A 460 20.51 -9.05 -3.01
CA ASP A 460 21.26 -7.79 -3.15
C ASP A 460 21.86 -7.55 -4.55
N ASP A 461 21.83 -8.56 -5.41
CA ASP A 461 22.28 -8.48 -6.81
C ASP A 461 21.17 -8.05 -7.79
N GLY A 462 19.98 -7.73 -7.30
CA GLY A 462 18.86 -7.25 -8.12
C GLY A 462 17.93 -8.34 -8.63
N ASN A 463 18.03 -9.54 -8.10
CA ASN A 463 17.13 -10.63 -8.41
C ASN A 463 15.99 -10.70 -7.39
N PHE A 464 14.77 -10.93 -7.88
CA PHE A 464 13.59 -11.17 -7.05
C PHE A 464 12.86 -12.42 -7.54
N TYR A 465 12.54 -13.31 -6.61
CA TYR A 465 11.91 -14.61 -6.86
C TYR A 465 10.58 -14.71 -6.12
N ILE A 466 9.60 -15.38 -6.72
CA ILE A 466 8.33 -15.75 -6.10
C ILE A 466 8.18 -17.25 -6.14
N TYR A 467 7.89 -17.86 -5.00
CA TYR A 467 7.75 -19.31 -4.85
C TYR A 467 6.40 -19.68 -4.25
N GLU A 468 5.82 -20.77 -4.73
CA GLU A 468 4.69 -21.46 -4.11
C GLU A 468 5.14 -22.22 -2.86
N LEU A 469 4.32 -22.23 -1.82
CA LEU A 469 4.54 -22.91 -0.54
C LEU A 469 3.52 -24.03 -0.27
N SER A 470 3.20 -24.83 -1.25
CA SER A 470 2.33 -26.00 -1.02
C SER A 470 3.08 -27.11 -0.26
N THR A 471 2.33 -27.97 0.43
CA THR A 471 2.91 -29.14 1.12
C THR A 471 3.65 -30.05 0.16
N GLU A 472 3.16 -30.17 -1.06
CA GLU A 472 3.76 -30.95 -2.14
C GLU A 472 5.13 -30.37 -2.54
N VAL A 473 5.23 -29.04 -2.70
CA VAL A 473 6.50 -28.36 -3.00
C VAL A 473 7.51 -28.57 -1.87
N LEU A 474 7.11 -28.33 -0.61
CA LEU A 474 8.00 -28.46 0.53
C LEU A 474 8.48 -29.89 0.82
N ALA A 475 7.76 -30.90 0.31
CA ALA A 475 8.14 -32.30 0.42
C ALA A 475 9.21 -32.72 -0.60
N GLU A 476 9.38 -32.00 -1.69
CA GLU A 476 10.33 -32.31 -2.78
C GLU A 476 11.80 -32.27 -2.31
N GLU A 477 12.69 -32.92 -3.08
CA GLU A 477 14.12 -32.85 -2.83
C GLU A 477 14.69 -31.46 -3.13
N ASN A 478 14.18 -30.79 -4.18
CA ASN A 478 14.54 -29.44 -4.62
C ASN A 478 13.31 -28.53 -4.60
N PRO A 479 12.85 -28.08 -3.43
CA PRO A 479 11.60 -27.33 -3.32
C PRO A 479 11.61 -26.02 -4.11
N GLY A 480 12.76 -25.33 -4.17
CA GLY A 480 12.91 -24.07 -4.89
C GLY A 480 12.74 -24.22 -6.41
N GLU A 481 13.24 -25.31 -7.01
CA GLU A 481 12.99 -25.55 -8.45
C GLU A 481 11.51 -25.84 -8.71
N LYS A 482 10.91 -26.67 -7.87
CA LYS A 482 9.51 -27.09 -8.01
C LYS A 482 8.53 -25.96 -7.78
N GLY A 483 8.80 -25.14 -6.78
CA GLY A 483 7.91 -24.05 -6.33
C GLY A 483 8.12 -22.73 -7.07
N LEU A 484 9.11 -22.60 -7.95
CA LEU A 484 9.38 -21.33 -8.63
C LEU A 484 8.21 -20.94 -9.53
N LEU A 485 7.56 -19.82 -9.18
CA LEU A 485 6.46 -19.25 -9.95
C LEU A 485 6.93 -18.13 -10.87
N PHE A 486 7.89 -17.32 -10.40
CA PHE A 486 8.34 -16.14 -11.12
C PHE A 486 9.75 -15.73 -10.70
N HIS A 487 10.48 -15.14 -11.65
CA HIS A 487 11.78 -14.54 -11.43
C HIS A 487 11.93 -13.28 -12.29
N VAL A 488 12.45 -12.23 -11.70
CA VAL A 488 12.86 -11.01 -12.41
C VAL A 488 14.23 -10.57 -11.91
N SER A 489 15.06 -10.05 -12.83
CA SER A 489 16.42 -9.58 -12.58
C SER A 489 16.58 -8.09 -12.96
N ASP A 490 17.79 -7.55 -12.76
CA ASP A 490 18.18 -6.20 -13.15
C ASP A 490 17.41 -5.07 -12.43
N LEU A 491 16.88 -5.36 -11.23
CA LEU A 491 16.14 -4.38 -10.44
C LEU A 491 17.06 -3.38 -9.69
N GLY A 492 18.39 -3.52 -9.81
CA GLY A 492 19.37 -2.80 -8.99
C GLY A 492 19.61 -3.50 -7.65
N ARG A 493 20.43 -2.94 -6.76
CA ARG A 493 20.67 -3.53 -5.44
C ARG A 493 19.40 -3.44 -4.59
N ILE A 494 18.69 -4.56 -4.43
CA ILE A 494 17.47 -4.60 -3.63
C ILE A 494 17.84 -4.38 -2.16
N VAL A 495 17.03 -3.61 -1.46
CA VAL A 495 17.20 -3.24 -0.05
C VAL A 495 16.05 -3.77 0.79
N ASP A 496 14.83 -3.76 0.22
CA ASP A 496 13.61 -4.13 0.93
C ASP A 496 12.50 -4.54 -0.02
N ILE A 497 11.59 -5.37 0.43
CA ILE A 497 10.37 -5.73 -0.29
C ILE A 497 9.16 -5.60 0.63
N GLU A 498 8.01 -5.33 0.03
CA GLU A 498 6.75 -5.24 0.77
C GLU A 498 5.61 -5.85 -0.05
N TRP A 499 4.67 -6.51 0.62
CA TRP A 499 3.43 -6.95 0.00
C TRP A 499 2.36 -5.87 0.09
N LYS A 500 1.93 -5.36 -1.05
CA LYS A 500 0.89 -4.34 -1.14
C LYS A 500 -0.49 -4.99 -1.15
N TRP A 501 -1.31 -4.62 -0.17
CA TRP A 501 -2.62 -5.24 0.08
C TRP A 501 -3.76 -4.72 -0.79
N GLY A 502 -3.66 -3.49 -1.28
CA GLY A 502 -4.50 -2.94 -2.33
C GLY A 502 -5.87 -2.43 -1.92
N GLY A 503 -6.10 -2.12 -0.69
CA GLY A 503 -7.37 -1.52 -0.30
C GLY A 503 -7.61 -1.49 1.20
N SER A 504 -8.81 -1.08 1.57
CA SER A 504 -9.23 -1.05 2.95
C SER A 504 -9.31 -2.46 3.55
N TYR A 505 -8.76 -2.61 4.74
CA TYR A 505 -8.89 -3.85 5.49
C TYR A 505 -10.34 -4.03 5.95
N ASN A 506 -11.00 -5.09 5.50
CA ASN A 506 -12.33 -5.41 5.97
C ASN A 506 -12.28 -6.07 7.35
N TRP A 507 -12.51 -5.28 8.38
CA TRP A 507 -12.48 -5.73 9.78
C TRP A 507 -13.49 -6.82 10.11
N ALA A 508 -14.63 -6.85 9.41
CA ALA A 508 -15.67 -7.85 9.65
C ALA A 508 -15.23 -9.25 9.20
N PHE A 509 -14.48 -9.32 8.10
CA PHE A 509 -13.99 -10.57 7.52
C PHE A 509 -12.50 -10.83 7.76
N LYS A 510 -11.79 -9.88 8.40
CA LYS A 510 -10.34 -9.92 8.63
C LYS A 510 -9.55 -10.20 7.33
N ARG A 511 -9.93 -9.56 6.25
CA ARG A 511 -9.29 -9.66 4.94
C ARG A 511 -9.35 -8.33 4.21
N TYR A 512 -8.48 -8.16 3.23
CA TYR A 512 -8.52 -7.03 2.29
C TYR A 512 -9.53 -7.32 1.18
N GLU A 513 -10.25 -6.30 0.75
CA GLU A 513 -11.23 -6.35 -0.34
C GLU A 513 -10.80 -5.54 -1.54
#